data_54d8681f11662553acd4dce5361f3e75
#
_entry.id   54d8681f11662553acd4dce5361f3e75
#
_cell.length_a   1.000
_cell.length_b   1.000
_cell.length_c   1.000
_cell.angle_alpha   90.00
_cell.angle_beta   90.00
_cell.angle_gamma   90.00
#
_symmetry.space_group_name_H-M   'P 1'
#
loop_
_entity.id
_entity.type
_entity.pdbx_description
1 polymer ?
#
loop_
_entity_poly.entity_id
_entity_poly.type
_entity_poly.pdbx_seq_one_letter_code
_entity_poly.pdbx_strand_id
1 'polypeptide(L)'
;MGYQHEKQNKDLWVSDEHGDTWLNTGDMARKDEEGYFWLTGRKKELIVRGGHNIEPKIIEEAMCKHEDISLAAAVGRPDLHAGEVPVCYVQSLNNKLDREDLLAFATAHIPEKAAIPKDIYILPELPVTVVGKVFKPELEKREINKKITKEIEAVLSNSQFTVEVVQNPMHGLLAEIQLHNCTSKAAETVDHRLGDYTLKYTVSQ
;
A
#
# COMPACT_ATOMS: atom_id res chain seq x y z
N MET A 1 3.75 2.01 -31.35
CA MET A 1 3.84 0.72 -30.61
C MET A 1 3.28 0.98 -29.21
N GLY A 2 2.47 0.09 -28.66
CA GLY A 2 1.78 0.29 -27.37
C GLY A 2 0.94 -0.93 -26.99
N TYR A 3 0.19 -0.83 -25.90
CA TYR A 3 -0.77 -1.84 -25.48
C TYR A 3 -2.01 -1.82 -26.38
N GLN A 4 -2.74 -2.95 -26.44
CA GLN A 4 -3.97 -3.10 -27.23
C GLN A 4 -5.09 -2.13 -26.79
N HIS A 5 -5.13 -1.78 -25.50
CA HIS A 5 -6.10 -0.82 -24.98
C HIS A 5 -5.47 0.58 -24.92
N GLU A 6 -6.02 1.52 -25.67
CA GLU A 6 -5.51 2.90 -25.77
C GLU A 6 -5.34 3.61 -24.41
N LYS A 7 -6.24 3.34 -23.45
CA LYS A 7 -6.15 3.92 -22.10
C LYS A 7 -4.87 3.53 -21.36
N GLN A 8 -4.27 2.37 -21.69
CA GLN A 8 -3.02 1.90 -21.08
C GLN A 8 -1.79 2.56 -21.70
N ASN A 9 -1.96 3.22 -22.84
CA ASN A 9 -0.87 3.94 -23.52
C ASN A 9 -0.73 5.38 -23.02
N LYS A 10 -1.68 5.87 -22.23
CA LYS A 10 -1.56 7.17 -21.59
C LYS A 10 -0.35 7.12 -20.65
N ASP A 11 0.53 8.08 -20.76
CA ASP A 11 1.76 8.20 -19.97
C ASP A 11 2.80 7.06 -20.20
N LEU A 12 2.58 6.20 -21.21
CA LEU A 12 3.53 5.14 -21.58
C LEU A 12 4.80 5.72 -22.21
N TRP A 13 4.66 6.78 -22.98
CA TRP A 13 5.73 7.46 -23.67
C TRP A 13 5.93 8.85 -23.08
N VAL A 14 7.17 9.19 -22.75
CA VAL A 14 7.55 10.48 -22.19
C VAL A 14 8.65 11.07 -23.07
N SER A 15 8.51 12.33 -23.46
CA SER A 15 9.56 13.05 -24.18
C SER A 15 10.41 13.86 -23.20
N ASP A 16 11.72 13.84 -23.37
CA ASP A 16 12.63 14.70 -22.62
C ASP A 16 12.78 16.09 -23.25
N GLU A 17 13.62 16.92 -22.67
CA GLU A 17 13.90 18.28 -23.13
C GLU A 17 14.61 18.35 -24.50
N HIS A 18 15.20 17.25 -24.95
CA HIS A 18 15.87 17.12 -26.25
C HIS A 18 14.92 16.58 -27.34
N GLY A 19 13.69 16.20 -26.97
CA GLY A 19 12.70 15.63 -27.88
C GLY A 19 12.84 14.11 -28.05
N ASP A 20 13.73 13.45 -27.31
CA ASP A 20 13.86 12.01 -27.32
C ASP A 20 12.68 11.36 -26.58
N THR A 21 12.20 10.23 -27.11
CA THR A 21 11.02 9.54 -26.59
C THR A 21 11.43 8.30 -25.79
N TRP A 22 11.00 8.24 -24.56
CA TRP A 22 11.33 7.21 -23.58
C TRP A 22 10.11 6.39 -23.16
N LEU A 23 10.32 5.09 -22.97
CA LEU A 23 9.30 4.21 -22.40
C LEU A 23 9.27 4.39 -20.88
N ASN A 24 8.12 4.81 -20.34
CA ASN A 24 7.91 4.88 -18.90
C ASN A 24 7.54 3.49 -18.37
N THR A 25 8.47 2.80 -17.71
CA THR A 25 8.27 1.48 -17.12
C THR A 25 7.51 1.55 -15.78
N GLY A 26 7.47 2.72 -15.15
CA GLY A 26 6.97 2.93 -13.80
C GLY A 26 7.94 2.48 -12.71
N ASP A 27 9.12 2.00 -13.10
CA ASP A 27 10.17 1.66 -12.15
C ASP A 27 10.96 2.91 -11.77
N MET A 28 11.48 2.94 -10.57
CA MET A 28 12.35 3.98 -10.04
C MET A 28 13.77 3.49 -9.97
N ALA A 29 14.71 4.38 -10.28
CA ALA A 29 16.12 4.07 -10.21
C ALA A 29 16.91 5.30 -9.75
N ARG A 30 18.05 5.07 -9.13
CA ARG A 30 19.11 6.06 -8.92
C ARG A 30 20.25 5.79 -9.89
N LYS A 31 20.90 6.84 -10.36
CA LYS A 31 22.13 6.77 -11.15
C LYS A 31 23.30 7.07 -10.22
N ASP A 32 24.34 6.23 -10.24
CA ASP A 32 25.57 6.48 -9.49
C ASP A 32 26.55 7.38 -10.27
N GLU A 33 27.68 7.70 -9.64
CA GLU A 33 28.73 8.56 -10.20
C GLU A 33 29.40 7.94 -11.43
N GLU A 34 29.37 6.61 -11.56
CA GLU A 34 29.92 5.86 -12.69
C GLU A 34 28.93 5.74 -13.85
N GLY A 35 27.65 6.16 -13.64
CA GLY A 35 26.60 6.18 -14.66
C GLY A 35 25.71 4.95 -14.68
N TYR A 36 25.86 4.00 -13.74
CA TYR A 36 24.98 2.83 -13.62
C TYR A 36 23.65 3.17 -12.97
N PHE A 37 22.58 2.50 -13.43
CA PHE A 37 21.25 2.63 -12.86
C PHE A 37 20.96 1.49 -11.88
N TRP A 38 20.58 1.87 -10.68
CA TRP A 38 20.18 0.97 -9.60
C TRP A 38 18.69 1.07 -9.39
N LEU A 39 17.96 -0.01 -9.69
CA LEU A 39 16.52 -0.07 -9.46
C LEU A 39 16.22 -0.03 -7.96
N THR A 40 15.40 0.94 -7.55
CA THR A 40 15.04 1.14 -6.14
C THR A 40 13.64 0.63 -5.82
N GLY A 41 12.72 0.69 -6.78
CA GLY A 41 11.36 0.19 -6.59
C GLY A 41 10.41 0.61 -7.70
N ARG A 42 9.12 0.61 -7.38
CA ARG A 42 8.07 1.07 -8.28
C ARG A 42 7.42 2.34 -7.76
N LYS A 43 7.21 3.33 -8.64
CA LYS A 43 6.56 4.60 -8.28
C LYS A 43 5.19 4.41 -7.63
N LYS A 44 4.41 3.41 -8.08
CA LYS A 44 3.07 3.10 -7.55
C LYS A 44 3.09 2.42 -6.18
N GLU A 45 4.23 1.86 -5.76
CA GLU A 45 4.37 1.16 -4.49
C GLU A 45 4.95 2.05 -3.38
N LEU A 46 5.35 3.29 -3.71
CA LEU A 46 5.85 4.23 -2.71
C LEU A 46 4.80 4.47 -1.63
N ILE A 47 5.25 4.40 -0.37
CA ILE A 47 4.43 4.76 0.79
C ILE A 47 4.66 6.24 1.07
N VAL A 48 3.62 7.05 0.91
CA VAL A 48 3.72 8.52 1.06
C VAL A 48 3.33 8.93 2.47
N ARG A 49 4.33 9.08 3.34
CA ARG A 49 4.14 9.45 4.75
C ARG A 49 4.57 10.88 5.01
N GLY A 50 3.63 11.81 5.21
CA GLY A 50 3.92 13.18 5.59
C GLY A 50 4.88 13.90 4.64
N GLY A 51 4.79 13.61 3.33
CA GLY A 51 5.68 14.14 2.30
C GLY A 51 6.97 13.32 2.06
N HIS A 52 7.26 12.31 2.88
CA HIS A 52 8.34 11.35 2.64
C HIS A 52 7.87 10.24 1.70
N ASN A 53 8.61 10.02 0.63
CA ASN A 53 8.42 8.90 -0.27
C ASN A 53 9.26 7.71 0.20
N ILE A 54 8.65 6.79 0.93
CA ILE A 54 9.30 5.61 1.50
C ILE A 54 9.26 4.48 0.49
N GLU A 55 10.43 3.95 0.15
CA GLU A 55 10.55 2.76 -0.68
C GLU A 55 10.28 1.50 0.16
N PRO A 56 9.24 0.70 -0.14
CA PRO A 56 8.94 -0.51 0.61
C PRO A 56 10.12 -1.48 0.74
N LYS A 57 10.96 -1.53 -0.28
CA LYS A 57 12.14 -2.39 -0.36
C LYS A 57 13.11 -2.18 0.81
N ILE A 58 13.27 -0.96 1.31
CA ILE A 58 14.12 -0.65 2.47
C ILE A 58 13.63 -1.41 3.70
N ILE A 59 12.32 -1.46 3.90
CA ILE A 59 11.69 -2.17 5.01
C ILE A 59 11.83 -3.68 4.80
N GLU A 60 11.51 -4.16 3.60
CA GLU A 60 11.51 -5.57 3.24
C GLU A 60 12.90 -6.19 3.37
N GLU A 61 13.93 -5.53 2.84
CA GLU A 61 15.33 -5.98 2.95
C GLU A 61 15.82 -5.96 4.40
N ALA A 62 15.42 -4.98 5.21
CA ALA A 62 15.76 -4.95 6.61
C ALA A 62 15.11 -6.12 7.37
N MET A 63 13.83 -6.37 7.14
CA MET A 63 13.09 -7.46 7.80
C MET A 63 13.59 -8.84 7.37
N CYS A 64 13.93 -9.04 6.11
CA CYS A 64 14.49 -10.31 5.61
C CYS A 64 15.89 -10.63 6.14
N LYS A 65 16.55 -9.74 6.91
CA LYS A 65 17.78 -10.06 7.64
C LYS A 65 17.51 -10.88 8.90
N HIS A 66 16.27 -10.95 9.35
CA HIS A 66 15.89 -11.77 10.50
C HIS A 66 15.85 -13.25 10.09
N GLU A 67 16.53 -14.11 10.85
CA GLU A 67 16.73 -15.54 10.53
C GLU A 67 15.43 -16.35 10.39
N ASP A 68 14.37 -15.94 11.08
CA ASP A 68 13.08 -16.63 11.08
C ASP A 68 12.07 -16.06 10.06
N ILE A 69 12.45 -15.07 9.25
CA ILE A 69 11.60 -14.49 8.21
C ILE A 69 11.95 -15.06 6.84
N SER A 70 10.98 -15.68 6.17
CA SER A 70 11.14 -16.18 4.81
C SER A 70 10.82 -15.13 3.74
N LEU A 71 9.81 -14.31 3.99
CA LEU A 71 9.36 -13.26 3.10
C LEU A 71 8.86 -12.06 3.92
N ALA A 72 9.08 -10.87 3.39
CA ALA A 72 8.52 -9.63 3.94
C ALA A 72 7.92 -8.78 2.82
N ALA A 73 6.86 -8.04 3.13
CA ALA A 73 6.24 -7.09 2.23
C ALA A 73 5.76 -5.87 3.02
N ALA A 74 6.15 -4.69 2.58
CA ALA A 74 5.71 -3.43 3.16
C ALA A 74 4.72 -2.73 2.25
N VAL A 75 3.65 -2.19 2.84
CA VAL A 75 2.59 -1.44 2.16
C VAL A 75 2.18 -0.22 3.00
N GLY A 76 1.54 0.76 2.34
CA GLY A 76 0.93 1.90 3.02
C GLY A 76 -0.39 1.52 3.66
N ARG A 77 -0.59 1.93 4.92
CA ARG A 77 -1.90 1.96 5.57
C ARG A 77 -2.38 3.40 5.60
N PRO A 78 -3.61 3.67 5.18
CA PRO A 78 -4.18 5.02 5.21
C PRO A 78 -4.14 5.63 6.61
N ASP A 79 -3.68 6.87 6.71
CA ASP A 79 -3.56 7.62 7.95
C ASP A 79 -4.06 9.06 7.76
N LEU A 80 -4.87 9.55 8.72
CA LEU A 80 -5.53 10.85 8.65
C LEU A 80 -4.54 12.02 8.55
N HIS A 81 -3.40 11.92 9.24
CA HIS A 81 -2.46 13.04 9.38
C HIS A 81 -1.25 12.90 8.46
N ALA A 82 -0.82 11.67 8.21
CA ALA A 82 0.38 11.41 7.45
C ALA A 82 0.10 11.01 5.98
N GLY A 83 -1.18 10.91 5.57
CA GLY A 83 -1.58 10.32 4.30
C GLY A 83 -1.49 8.80 4.37
N GLU A 84 -0.27 8.28 4.52
CA GLU A 84 -0.03 6.86 4.76
C GLU A 84 0.99 6.65 5.88
N VAL A 85 0.94 5.47 6.50
CA VAL A 85 1.99 4.98 7.39
C VAL A 85 2.43 3.58 6.94
N PRO A 86 3.73 3.25 6.97
CA PRO A 86 4.21 1.95 6.58
C PRO A 86 3.73 0.88 7.57
N VAL A 87 3.30 -0.25 7.05
CA VAL A 87 3.07 -1.50 7.76
C VAL A 87 3.79 -2.62 7.04
N CYS A 88 4.22 -3.64 7.77
CA CYS A 88 4.94 -4.75 7.20
C CYS A 88 4.21 -6.07 7.48
N TYR A 89 4.14 -6.91 6.47
CA TYR A 89 3.68 -8.27 6.56
C TYR A 89 4.87 -9.20 6.43
N VAL A 90 5.00 -10.17 7.31
CA VAL A 90 6.09 -11.15 7.29
C VAL A 90 5.53 -12.57 7.29
N GLN A 91 6.23 -13.45 6.59
CA GLN A 91 5.97 -14.87 6.61
C GLN A 91 7.06 -15.54 7.45
N SER A 92 6.63 -16.29 8.47
CA SER A 92 7.53 -16.99 9.39
C SER A 92 8.01 -18.32 8.82
N LEU A 93 9.27 -18.68 9.10
CA LEU A 93 9.81 -20.00 8.80
C LEU A 93 9.40 -21.07 9.83
N ASN A 94 9.17 -20.67 11.09
CA ASN A 94 9.03 -21.62 12.20
C ASN A 94 7.92 -21.29 13.22
N ASN A 95 7.08 -20.30 12.93
CA ASN A 95 5.98 -19.82 13.79
C ASN A 95 6.41 -19.35 15.20
N LYS A 96 7.67 -18.92 15.37
CA LYS A 96 8.20 -18.46 16.66
C LYS A 96 8.32 -16.93 16.76
N LEU A 97 7.93 -16.21 15.72
CA LEU A 97 8.05 -14.75 15.69
C LEU A 97 7.05 -14.10 16.65
N ASP A 98 7.54 -13.10 17.38
CA ASP A 98 6.72 -12.20 18.19
C ASP A 98 6.68 -10.81 17.54
N ARG A 99 5.53 -10.15 17.64
CA ARG A 99 5.31 -8.85 17.02
C ARG A 99 6.16 -7.75 17.66
N GLU A 100 6.32 -7.76 18.99
CA GLU A 100 7.08 -6.73 19.71
C GLU A 100 8.57 -6.85 19.42
N ASP A 101 9.08 -8.06 19.37
CA ASP A 101 10.46 -8.36 19.00
C ASP A 101 10.76 -7.92 17.56
N LEU A 102 9.83 -8.16 16.64
CA LEU A 102 9.95 -7.71 15.25
C LEU A 102 9.92 -6.18 15.11
N LEU A 103 9.13 -5.47 15.90
CA LEU A 103 9.12 -4.01 15.91
C LEU A 103 10.44 -3.45 16.46
N ALA A 104 11.00 -4.07 17.49
CA ALA A 104 12.31 -3.73 18.01
C ALA A 104 13.41 -4.00 16.97
N PHE A 105 13.35 -5.15 16.31
CA PHE A 105 14.26 -5.50 15.20
C PHE A 105 14.19 -4.50 14.05
N ALA A 106 12.98 -4.16 13.59
CA ALA A 106 12.76 -3.16 12.54
C ALA A 106 13.36 -1.80 12.94
N THR A 107 13.15 -1.38 14.19
CA THR A 107 13.67 -0.10 14.71
C THR A 107 15.21 -0.08 14.72
N ALA A 108 15.86 -1.21 14.97
CA ALA A 108 17.32 -1.33 15.00
C ALA A 108 17.94 -1.41 13.60
N HIS A 109 17.22 -1.93 12.60
CA HIS A 109 17.78 -2.26 11.28
C HIS A 109 17.30 -1.35 10.14
N ILE A 110 16.24 -0.58 10.34
CA ILE A 110 15.75 0.38 9.34
C ILE A 110 16.37 1.75 9.62
N PRO A 111 17.23 2.28 8.72
CA PRO A 111 17.97 3.51 8.97
C PRO A 111 17.08 4.76 8.95
N GLU A 112 16.03 4.76 8.15
CA GLU A 112 15.10 5.86 8.00
C GLU A 112 13.95 5.76 9.00
N LYS A 113 13.87 6.67 9.97
CA LYS A 113 12.83 6.67 11.02
C LYS A 113 11.41 6.72 10.45
N ALA A 114 11.19 7.43 9.33
CA ALA A 114 9.89 7.51 8.69
C ALA A 114 9.44 6.15 8.12
N ALA A 115 10.40 5.30 7.73
CA ALA A 115 10.16 3.98 7.16
C ALA A 115 9.90 2.89 8.22
N ILE A 116 10.14 3.15 9.51
CA ILE A 116 9.86 2.17 10.57
C ILE A 116 8.36 1.85 10.57
N PRO A 117 7.96 0.56 10.39
CA PRO A 117 6.57 0.14 10.34
C PRO A 117 5.83 0.51 11.63
N LYS A 118 4.61 1.02 11.48
CA LYS A 118 3.69 1.23 12.61
C LYS A 118 3.13 -0.07 13.16
N ASP A 119 3.11 -1.09 12.31
CA ASP A 119 2.60 -2.39 12.66
C ASP A 119 3.30 -3.48 11.84
N ILE A 120 3.42 -4.68 12.43
CA ILE A 120 3.94 -5.85 11.73
C ILE A 120 2.95 -7.00 11.93
N TYR A 121 2.57 -7.61 10.81
CA TYR A 121 1.64 -8.74 10.78
C TYR A 121 2.39 -10.00 10.39
N ILE A 122 2.28 -11.02 11.21
CA ILE A 122 2.83 -12.33 10.96
C ILE A 122 1.75 -13.17 10.28
N LEU A 123 1.99 -13.60 9.06
CA LEU A 123 1.09 -14.47 8.32
C LEU A 123 1.72 -15.84 8.12
N PRO A 124 0.93 -16.91 8.12
CA PRO A 124 1.43 -18.25 7.77
C PRO A 124 1.94 -18.28 6.33
N GLU A 125 1.30 -17.55 5.43
CA GLU A 125 1.66 -17.42 4.02
C GLU A 125 1.30 -16.03 3.50
N LEU A 126 2.23 -15.39 2.77
CA LEU A 126 1.97 -14.14 2.06
C LEU A 126 1.32 -14.43 0.71
N PRO A 127 0.39 -13.55 0.24
CA PRO A 127 -0.15 -13.69 -1.11
C PRO A 127 0.95 -13.50 -2.14
N VAL A 128 1.09 -14.47 -3.05
CA VAL A 128 2.09 -14.43 -4.10
C VAL A 128 1.45 -14.57 -5.49
N THR A 129 2.12 -14.02 -6.49
CA THR A 129 1.77 -14.22 -7.89
C THR A 129 2.17 -15.63 -8.34
N VAL A 130 1.67 -16.09 -9.51
CA VAL A 130 2.06 -17.36 -10.14
C VAL A 130 3.59 -17.52 -10.34
N VAL A 131 4.34 -16.42 -10.36
CA VAL A 131 5.80 -16.42 -10.48
C VAL A 131 6.51 -16.25 -9.13
N GLY A 132 5.80 -16.40 -8.01
CA GLY A 132 6.35 -16.39 -6.66
C GLY A 132 6.69 -15.01 -6.08
N LYS A 133 6.28 -13.91 -6.72
CA LYS A 133 6.47 -12.56 -6.17
C LYS A 133 5.30 -12.21 -5.26
N VAL A 134 5.58 -11.54 -4.12
CA VAL A 134 4.51 -11.07 -3.23
C VAL A 134 3.53 -10.18 -3.99
N PHE A 135 2.24 -10.47 -3.84
CA PHE A 135 1.17 -9.71 -4.46
C PHE A 135 0.67 -8.60 -3.51
N LYS A 136 1.42 -7.50 -3.46
CA LYS A 136 1.14 -6.34 -2.58
C LYS A 136 -0.27 -5.76 -2.68
N PRO A 137 -0.91 -5.69 -3.87
CA PRO A 137 -2.27 -5.15 -3.96
C PRO A 137 -3.28 -5.84 -3.03
N GLU A 138 -3.09 -7.11 -2.73
CA GLU A 138 -3.94 -7.82 -1.77
C GLU A 138 -3.72 -7.34 -0.32
N LEU A 139 -2.48 -7.01 0.04
CA LEU A 139 -2.13 -6.47 1.35
C LEU A 139 -2.62 -5.03 1.51
N GLU A 140 -2.49 -4.23 0.46
CA GLU A 140 -3.03 -2.86 0.41
C GLU A 140 -4.56 -2.87 0.59
N LYS A 141 -5.27 -3.76 -0.11
CA LYS A 141 -6.73 -3.95 0.07
C LYS A 141 -7.09 -4.26 1.52
N ARG A 142 -6.32 -5.13 2.18
CA ARG A 142 -6.54 -5.48 3.59
C ARG A 142 -6.40 -4.26 4.50
N GLU A 143 -5.37 -3.43 4.28
CA GLU A 143 -5.15 -2.24 5.11
C GLU A 143 -6.21 -1.17 4.88
N ILE A 144 -6.62 -0.94 3.63
CA ILE A 144 -7.72 -0.02 3.29
C ILE A 144 -9.02 -0.51 3.94
N ASN A 145 -9.37 -1.79 3.75
CA ASN A 145 -10.59 -2.37 4.32
C ASN A 145 -10.61 -2.24 5.84
N LYS A 146 -9.55 -2.67 6.53
CA LYS A 146 -9.40 -2.54 7.98
C LYS A 146 -9.59 -1.11 8.46
N LYS A 147 -8.96 -0.16 7.76
CA LYS A 147 -9.00 1.25 8.16
C LYS A 147 -10.40 1.82 8.00
N ILE A 148 -11.03 1.62 6.85
CA ILE A 148 -12.38 2.11 6.58
C ILE A 148 -13.39 1.46 7.54
N THR A 149 -13.35 0.15 7.69
CA THR A 149 -14.22 -0.58 8.63
C THR A 149 -14.12 0.02 10.03
N LYS A 150 -12.91 0.21 10.55
CA LYS A 150 -12.70 0.80 11.89
C LYS A 150 -13.25 2.22 12.01
N GLU A 151 -13.11 3.05 10.97
CA GLU A 151 -13.63 4.43 10.98
C GLU A 151 -15.17 4.45 10.94
N ILE A 152 -15.79 3.54 10.18
CA ILE A 152 -17.25 3.43 10.10
C ILE A 152 -17.83 2.82 11.38
N GLU A 153 -17.19 1.81 11.97
CA GLU A 153 -17.59 1.21 13.26
C GLU A 153 -17.66 2.22 14.41
N ALA A 154 -16.91 3.30 14.31
CA ALA A 154 -16.98 4.38 15.31
C ALA A 154 -18.29 5.18 15.25
N VAL A 155 -19.06 5.08 14.17
CA VAL A 155 -20.29 5.86 13.93
C VAL A 155 -21.52 5.01 13.57
N LEU A 156 -21.32 3.78 13.11
CA LEU A 156 -22.39 2.83 12.75
C LEU A 156 -22.12 1.45 13.35
N SER A 157 -23.16 0.65 13.56
CA SER A 157 -23.00 -0.76 13.93
C SER A 157 -22.61 -1.62 12.72
N ASN A 158 -21.88 -2.72 12.95
CA ASN A 158 -21.35 -3.59 11.90
C ASN A 158 -22.42 -4.23 11.00
N SER A 159 -23.65 -4.38 11.50
CA SER A 159 -24.80 -4.88 10.71
C SER A 159 -25.37 -3.86 9.70
N GLN A 160 -24.91 -2.61 9.77
CA GLN A 160 -25.43 -1.52 8.96
C GLN A 160 -24.58 -1.20 7.73
N PHE A 161 -23.45 -1.86 7.55
CA PHE A 161 -22.60 -1.60 6.40
C PHE A 161 -21.77 -2.83 5.99
N THR A 162 -21.34 -2.81 4.74
CA THR A 162 -20.27 -3.70 4.22
C THR A 162 -19.24 -2.86 3.49
N VAL A 163 -17.98 -3.30 3.52
CA VAL A 163 -16.87 -2.66 2.82
C VAL A 163 -16.20 -3.68 1.92
N GLU A 164 -16.11 -3.39 0.65
CA GLU A 164 -15.35 -4.17 -0.31
C GLU A 164 -14.30 -3.27 -0.99
N VAL A 165 -13.05 -3.73 -1.10
CA VAL A 165 -12.00 -2.99 -1.81
C VAL A 165 -11.70 -3.68 -3.12
N VAL A 166 -12.02 -3.01 -4.22
CA VAL A 166 -11.91 -3.54 -5.58
C VAL A 166 -10.81 -2.85 -6.38
N GLN A 167 -10.33 -3.54 -7.42
CA GLN A 167 -9.44 -2.93 -8.39
C GLN A 167 -10.28 -2.14 -9.41
N ASN A 168 -10.10 -0.83 -9.44
CA ASN A 168 -10.80 0.06 -10.39
C ASN A 168 -9.83 0.54 -11.48
N PRO A 169 -10.19 0.46 -12.77
CA PRO A 169 -9.30 0.87 -13.87
C PRO A 169 -8.91 2.35 -13.87
N MET A 170 -9.75 3.23 -13.29
CA MET A 170 -9.50 4.68 -13.26
C MET A 170 -8.84 5.14 -11.97
N HIS A 171 -9.15 4.49 -10.84
CA HIS A 171 -8.79 4.97 -9.52
C HIS A 171 -7.75 4.10 -8.80
N GLY A 172 -7.37 2.96 -9.38
CA GLY A 172 -6.55 1.98 -8.69
C GLY A 172 -7.38 1.18 -7.68
N LEU A 173 -7.06 1.23 -6.40
CA LEU A 173 -7.89 0.63 -5.36
C LEU A 173 -9.05 1.58 -5.00
N LEU A 174 -10.27 1.06 -5.02
CA LEU A 174 -11.51 1.76 -4.69
C LEU A 174 -12.22 0.99 -3.59
N ALA A 175 -12.58 1.67 -2.51
CA ALA A 175 -13.42 1.09 -1.48
C ALA A 175 -14.90 1.34 -1.80
N GLU A 176 -15.68 0.29 -1.95
CA GLU A 176 -17.12 0.31 -2.14
C GLU A 176 -17.78 0.04 -0.78
N ILE A 177 -18.49 1.05 -0.27
CA ILE A 177 -19.17 1.02 1.02
C ILE A 177 -20.66 0.93 0.73
N GLN A 178 -21.30 -0.16 1.13
CA GLN A 178 -22.74 -0.33 1.03
C GLN A 178 -23.36 -0.22 2.41
N LEU A 179 -24.32 0.70 2.56
CA LEU A 179 -25.08 0.90 3.78
C LEU A 179 -26.37 0.10 3.73
N HIS A 180 -26.74 -0.52 4.87
CA HIS A 180 -27.92 -1.37 4.99
C HIS A 180 -28.89 -0.79 6.01
N ASN A 181 -30.14 -0.59 5.61
CA ASN A 181 -31.20 -0.07 6.49
C ASN A 181 -30.82 1.24 7.20
N CYS A 182 -30.07 2.10 6.52
CA CYS A 182 -29.59 3.38 7.03
C CYS A 182 -30.35 4.55 6.44
N THR A 183 -30.36 5.67 7.16
CA THR A 183 -30.90 6.94 6.67
C THR A 183 -29.85 7.68 5.82
N SER A 184 -30.29 8.63 4.98
CA SER A 184 -29.37 9.53 4.25
C SER A 184 -28.34 10.22 5.15
N LYS A 185 -28.72 10.53 6.39
CA LYS A 185 -27.82 11.11 7.39
C LYS A 185 -26.66 10.19 7.75
N ALA A 186 -26.85 8.87 7.69
CA ALA A 186 -25.78 7.92 7.94
C ALA A 186 -24.72 7.98 6.81
N ALA A 187 -25.12 8.10 5.55
CA ALA A 187 -24.22 8.28 4.43
C ALA A 187 -23.41 9.57 4.55
N GLU A 188 -24.04 10.69 4.90
CA GLU A 188 -23.37 11.97 5.17
C GLU A 188 -22.35 11.85 6.31
N THR A 189 -22.69 11.10 7.37
CA THR A 189 -21.79 10.88 8.50
C THR A 189 -20.54 10.07 8.10
N VAL A 190 -20.72 9.02 7.29
CA VAL A 190 -19.62 8.20 6.76
C VAL A 190 -18.74 9.04 5.82
N ASP A 191 -19.36 9.81 4.93
CA ASP A 191 -18.65 10.68 3.98
C ASP A 191 -17.79 11.73 4.72
N HIS A 192 -18.38 12.39 5.71
CA HIS A 192 -17.66 13.35 6.56
C HIS A 192 -16.50 12.66 7.32
N ARG A 193 -16.68 11.43 7.80
CA ARG A 193 -15.65 10.69 8.54
C ARG A 193 -14.47 10.26 7.67
N LEU A 194 -14.73 9.94 6.41
CA LEU A 194 -13.73 9.46 5.47
C LEU A 194 -13.15 10.57 4.57
N GLY A 195 -13.81 11.72 4.48
CA GLY A 195 -13.46 12.79 3.54
C GLY A 195 -12.05 13.39 3.72
N ASP A 196 -11.50 13.31 4.94
CA ASP A 196 -10.15 13.79 5.23
C ASP A 196 -9.03 12.79 4.87
N TYR A 197 -9.41 11.55 4.48
CA TYR A 197 -8.45 10.55 4.03
C TYR A 197 -8.16 10.68 2.53
N THR A 198 -6.93 10.38 2.12
CA THR A 198 -6.53 10.34 0.70
C THR A 198 -7.04 9.09 -0.03
N LEU A 199 -8.06 8.43 0.51
CA LEU A 199 -8.67 7.22 -0.03
C LEU A 199 -9.63 7.53 -1.18
N LYS A 200 -9.77 6.56 -2.10
CA LYS A 200 -10.86 6.55 -3.08
C LYS A 200 -11.95 5.63 -2.59
N TYR A 201 -13.15 6.16 -2.41
CA TYR A 201 -14.30 5.38 -1.94
C TYR A 201 -15.60 5.84 -2.61
N THR A 202 -16.60 4.98 -2.56
CA THR A 202 -17.99 5.27 -2.91
C THR A 202 -18.90 4.78 -1.79
N VAL A 203 -19.97 5.53 -1.52
CA VAL A 203 -20.98 5.15 -0.54
C VAL A 203 -22.31 4.95 -1.29
N SER A 204 -22.93 3.79 -1.12
CA SER A 204 -24.24 3.44 -1.67
C SER A 204 -25.19 2.97 -0.57
N GLN A 205 -26.51 3.06 -0.82
CA GLN A 205 -27.59 2.63 0.07
C GLN A 205 -28.40 1.51 -0.59
#